data_f24572b08b03338b3f0c557bc8e3b63b
#
_entry.id   f24572b08b03338b3f0c557bc8e3b63b
#
_cell.length_a   1.000
_cell.length_b   1.000
_cell.length_c   1.000
_cell.angle_alpha   90.00
_cell.angle_beta   90.00
_cell.angle_gamma   90.00
#
_symmetry.space_group_name_H-M   'P 1'
#
loop_
_entity.id
_entity.type
_entity.pdbx_description
1 polymer ?
#
loop_
_entity_poly.entity_id
_entity_poly.type
_entity_poly.pdbx_seq_one_letter_code
_entity_poly.pdbx_strand_id
1 'polypeptide(L)'
;MPRGVIALGIDPGTRKLGWGVVARAGNRLTHVAHGVIALDGSESIASRLVELEGQLTQVIRHHRPNVSSVESLFFNKDAQAAAKLGHARGVVLLCLAREGIPIAEYAPAKIKRTIAGTGQADKRQVALMVRAALSLTSLPPVDASDALAIAMTHLRLGGLLQALEEAKGVGATATAENRAQVLLALLAKKRPRRITVRRRVG
;
A
#
# COMPACT_ATOMS: atom_id res chain seq x y z
N MET A 1 -13.73 -20.20 -8.05
CA MET A 1 -13.67 -18.78 -7.64
C MET A 1 -12.21 -18.36 -7.70
N PRO A 2 -11.82 -17.32 -8.44
CA PRO A 2 -10.45 -16.81 -8.35
C PRO A 2 -10.22 -16.37 -6.91
N ARG A 3 -9.20 -16.96 -6.27
CA ARG A 3 -8.81 -16.57 -4.89
C ARG A 3 -8.38 -15.11 -4.95
N GLY A 4 -9.03 -14.25 -4.17
CA GLY A 4 -8.65 -12.85 -4.06
C GLY A 4 -7.20 -12.71 -3.57
N VAL A 5 -6.50 -11.65 -4.00
CA VAL A 5 -5.13 -11.35 -3.52
C VAL A 5 -5.24 -10.65 -2.17
N ILE A 6 -4.54 -11.17 -1.16
CA ILE A 6 -4.41 -10.58 0.17
C ILE A 6 -3.03 -9.92 0.26
N ALA A 7 -2.99 -8.63 0.50
CA ALA A 7 -1.75 -7.87 0.65
C ALA A 7 -1.58 -7.39 2.10
N LEU A 8 -0.37 -7.54 2.63
CA LEU A 8 0.08 -6.97 3.89
C LEU A 8 0.92 -5.73 3.60
N GLY A 9 0.45 -4.56 4.01
CA GLY A 9 1.24 -3.34 4.02
C GLY A 9 1.92 -3.14 5.37
N ILE A 10 3.14 -2.67 5.36
CA ILE A 10 3.93 -2.44 6.57
C ILE A 10 4.57 -1.05 6.50
N ASP A 11 4.37 -0.27 7.54
CA ASP A 11 5.07 1.00 7.81
C ASP A 11 6.09 0.77 8.95
N PRO A 12 7.39 0.58 8.64
CA PRO A 12 8.39 0.23 9.65
C PRO A 12 8.71 1.39 10.58
N GLY A 13 8.84 1.09 11.86
CA GLY A 13 9.33 2.03 12.86
C GLY A 13 9.99 1.31 14.04
N THR A 14 10.87 2.00 14.78
CA THR A 14 11.65 1.43 15.89
C THR A 14 10.94 1.49 17.24
N ARG A 15 9.84 2.20 17.35
CA ARG A 15 8.96 2.28 18.53
C ARG A 15 7.55 1.86 18.23
N LYS A 16 7.12 2.07 16.99
CA LYS A 16 5.81 1.67 16.50
C LYS A 16 5.98 1.17 15.07
N LEU A 17 5.40 0.04 14.77
CA LEU A 17 5.29 -0.48 13.41
C LEU A 17 3.81 -0.57 13.07
N GLY A 18 3.39 0.14 12.03
CA GLY A 18 2.06 -0.01 11.47
C GLY A 18 1.97 -1.23 10.55
N TRP A 19 0.86 -1.96 10.62
CA TRP A 19 0.54 -3.00 9.68
C TRP A 19 -0.93 -2.94 9.24
N GLY A 20 -1.21 -3.33 8.00
CA GLY A 20 -2.55 -3.34 7.45
C GLY A 20 -2.73 -4.43 6.40
N VAL A 21 -3.82 -5.18 6.50
CA VAL A 21 -4.17 -6.28 5.60
C VAL A 21 -5.40 -5.91 4.79
N VAL A 22 -5.26 -5.94 3.48
CA VAL A 22 -6.32 -5.62 2.52
C VAL A 22 -6.46 -6.76 1.52
N ALA A 23 -7.69 -7.17 1.25
CA ALA A 23 -7.99 -8.14 0.20
C ALA A 23 -8.50 -7.44 -1.07
N ARG A 24 -8.19 -8.00 -2.25
CA ARG A 24 -8.74 -7.56 -3.54
C ARG A 24 -9.43 -8.72 -4.24
N ALA A 25 -10.68 -8.50 -4.62
CA ALA A 25 -11.44 -9.38 -5.51
C ALA A 25 -11.96 -8.55 -6.69
N GLY A 26 -11.45 -8.81 -7.89
CA GLY A 26 -11.67 -7.95 -9.05
C GLY A 26 -11.19 -6.51 -8.78
N ASN A 27 -12.10 -5.54 -8.90
CA ASN A 27 -11.80 -4.12 -8.63
C ASN A 27 -12.12 -3.67 -7.20
N ARG A 28 -12.65 -4.55 -6.37
CA ARG A 28 -13.05 -4.23 -4.99
C ARG A 28 -11.92 -4.50 -4.03
N LEU A 29 -11.57 -3.49 -3.21
CA LEU A 29 -10.72 -3.62 -2.04
C LEU A 29 -11.60 -3.81 -0.80
N THR A 30 -11.19 -4.73 0.06
CA THR A 30 -11.88 -5.02 1.32
C THR A 30 -10.86 -4.97 2.45
N HIS A 31 -11.17 -4.24 3.51
CA HIS A 31 -10.41 -4.27 4.75
C HIS A 31 -10.50 -5.66 5.39
N VAL A 32 -9.37 -6.20 5.82
CA VAL A 32 -9.29 -7.47 6.57
C VAL A 32 -8.94 -7.19 8.02
N ALA A 33 -7.82 -6.53 8.26
CA ALA A 33 -7.33 -6.18 9.59
C ALA A 33 -6.31 -5.05 9.52
N HIS A 34 -6.03 -4.42 10.64
CA HIS A 34 -4.92 -3.49 10.81
C HIS A 34 -4.53 -3.39 12.28
N GLY A 35 -3.35 -2.89 12.54
CA GLY A 35 -2.89 -2.64 13.89
C GLY A 35 -1.55 -1.93 13.96
N VAL A 36 -1.09 -1.75 15.18
CA VAL A 36 0.21 -1.16 15.48
C VAL A 36 0.92 -2.09 16.47
N ILE A 37 2.13 -2.52 16.13
CA ILE A 37 3.06 -3.15 17.06
C ILE A 37 3.75 -2.01 17.81
N ALA A 38 3.47 -1.87 19.10
CA ALA A 38 4.10 -0.88 19.97
C ALA A 38 5.22 -1.55 20.75
N LEU A 39 6.44 -0.99 20.65
CA LEU A 39 7.65 -1.51 21.29
C LEU A 39 8.05 -0.59 22.44
N ASP A 40 8.49 -1.15 23.56
CA ASP A 40 8.93 -0.36 24.70
C ASP A 40 10.21 0.43 24.37
N GLY A 41 10.08 1.75 24.39
CA GLY A 41 11.20 2.67 24.10
C GLY A 41 12.31 2.66 25.17
N SER A 42 12.06 2.13 26.36
CA SER A 42 13.05 1.99 27.43
C SER A 42 13.98 0.78 27.23
N GLU A 43 13.51 -0.21 26.46
CA GLU A 43 14.28 -1.40 26.14
C GLU A 43 15.39 -1.14 25.11
N SER A 44 16.41 -2.02 25.14
CA SER A 44 17.49 -1.99 24.15
C SER A 44 16.96 -2.14 22.73
N ILE A 45 17.69 -1.63 21.76
CA ILE A 45 17.30 -1.82 20.34
C ILE A 45 17.22 -3.32 20.01
N ALA A 46 18.13 -4.14 20.51
CA ALA A 46 18.15 -5.58 20.27
C ALA A 46 16.88 -6.27 20.80
N SER A 47 16.48 -5.98 22.05
CA SER A 47 15.26 -6.51 22.67
C SER A 47 14.02 -6.14 21.84
N ARG A 48 13.93 -4.88 21.45
CA ARG A 48 12.81 -4.41 20.59
C ARG A 48 12.75 -5.09 19.23
N LEU A 49 13.90 -5.39 18.62
CA LEU A 49 13.94 -6.08 17.33
C LEU A 49 13.49 -7.54 17.47
N VAL A 50 13.82 -8.21 18.56
CA VAL A 50 13.32 -9.58 18.86
C VAL A 50 11.80 -9.55 19.08
N GLU A 51 11.31 -8.60 19.87
CA GLU A 51 9.87 -8.45 20.10
C GLU A 51 9.12 -8.15 18.79
N LEU A 52 9.67 -7.25 17.96
CA LEU A 52 9.13 -6.93 16.64
C LEU A 52 9.04 -8.16 15.74
N GLU A 53 10.10 -8.97 15.67
CA GLU A 53 10.13 -10.21 14.89
C GLU A 53 9.03 -11.16 15.33
N GLY A 54 8.89 -11.41 16.63
CA GLY A 54 7.89 -12.31 17.17
C GLY A 54 6.45 -11.85 16.86
N GLN A 55 6.13 -10.58 17.13
CA GLN A 55 4.79 -10.04 16.89
C GLN A 55 4.45 -9.96 15.40
N LEU A 56 5.39 -9.52 14.55
CA LEU A 56 5.16 -9.44 13.10
C LEU A 56 4.98 -10.83 12.47
N THR A 57 5.77 -11.81 12.90
CA THR A 57 5.62 -13.19 12.45
C THR A 57 4.24 -13.76 12.79
N GLN A 58 3.69 -13.44 13.98
CA GLN A 58 2.31 -13.82 14.33
C GLN A 58 1.28 -13.18 13.41
N VAL A 59 1.42 -11.89 13.08
CA VAL A 59 0.54 -11.20 12.13
C VAL A 59 0.57 -11.88 10.76
N ILE A 60 1.76 -12.18 10.23
CA ILE A 60 1.94 -12.82 8.92
C ILE A 60 1.28 -14.20 8.92
N ARG A 61 1.55 -15.04 9.92
CA ARG A 61 1.01 -16.41 10.01
C ARG A 61 -0.49 -16.44 10.20
N HIS A 62 -1.04 -15.48 10.96
CA HIS A 62 -2.49 -15.38 11.18
C HIS A 62 -3.23 -14.98 9.91
N HIS A 63 -2.77 -13.95 9.22
CA HIS A 63 -3.47 -13.41 8.06
C HIS A 63 -3.10 -14.06 6.72
N ARG A 64 -1.98 -14.77 6.64
CA ARG A 64 -1.50 -15.52 5.46
C ARG A 64 -1.56 -14.67 4.17
N PRO A 65 -0.91 -13.50 4.11
CA PRO A 65 -0.95 -12.67 2.92
C PRO A 65 -0.25 -13.36 1.75
N ASN A 66 -0.76 -13.11 0.52
CA ASN A 66 -0.12 -13.63 -0.71
C ASN A 66 1.08 -12.77 -1.12
N VAL A 67 1.10 -11.51 -0.69
CA VAL A 67 2.10 -10.51 -1.03
C VAL A 67 2.22 -9.50 0.09
N SER A 68 3.38 -8.89 0.21
CA SER A 68 3.62 -7.78 1.12
C SER A 68 4.10 -6.54 0.38
N SER A 69 3.94 -5.40 1.02
CA SER A 69 4.44 -4.13 0.53
C SER A 69 4.93 -3.27 1.68
N VAL A 70 6.05 -2.57 1.45
CA VAL A 70 6.75 -1.76 2.45
C VAL A 70 7.07 -0.41 1.83
N GLU A 71 7.08 0.66 2.63
CA GLU A 71 7.56 1.95 2.17
C GLU A 71 9.08 1.91 1.93
N SER A 72 9.54 2.41 0.78
CA SER A 72 10.99 2.49 0.51
C SER A 72 11.63 3.59 1.34
N LEU A 73 12.83 3.32 1.88
CA LEU A 73 13.58 4.31 2.64
C LEU A 73 14.12 5.40 1.72
N PHE A 74 13.83 6.65 2.08
CA PHE A 74 14.57 7.79 1.57
C PHE A 74 15.53 8.28 2.66
N PHE A 75 16.80 8.37 2.32
CA PHE A 75 17.81 8.90 3.23
C PHE A 75 17.56 10.39 3.45
N ASN A 76 17.01 10.73 4.60
CA ASN A 76 16.94 12.09 5.08
C ASN A 76 18.29 12.49 5.73
N LYS A 77 18.44 13.79 6.04
CA LYS A 77 19.67 14.38 6.57
C LYS A 77 20.14 13.79 7.91
N ASP A 78 19.32 13.01 8.62
CA ASP A 78 19.65 12.36 9.90
C ASP A 78 20.06 10.90 9.67
N ALA A 79 21.37 10.67 9.59
CA ALA A 79 21.95 9.35 9.40
C ALA A 79 21.68 8.38 10.58
N GLN A 80 21.58 8.90 11.83
CA GLN A 80 21.29 8.06 12.98
C GLN A 80 19.84 7.56 12.99
N ALA A 81 18.88 8.43 12.66
CA ALA A 81 17.49 8.04 12.51
C ALA A 81 17.31 7.04 11.37
N ALA A 82 18.00 7.26 10.24
CA ALA A 82 18.01 6.34 9.11
C ALA A 82 18.58 4.96 9.47
N ALA A 83 19.69 4.92 10.21
CA ALA A 83 20.30 3.66 10.69
C ALA A 83 19.35 2.89 11.62
N LYS A 84 18.72 3.57 12.59
CA LYS A 84 17.75 2.95 13.49
C LYS A 84 16.54 2.40 12.74
N LEU A 85 16.01 3.16 11.78
CA LEU A 85 14.90 2.70 10.94
C LEU A 85 15.33 1.51 10.07
N GLY A 86 16.57 1.49 9.59
CA GLY A 86 17.16 0.38 8.85
C GLY A 86 17.17 -0.93 9.61
N HIS A 87 17.42 -0.90 10.94
CA HIS A 87 17.34 -2.10 11.78
C HIS A 87 15.93 -2.70 11.80
N ALA A 88 14.90 -1.90 12.10
CA ALA A 88 13.51 -2.37 12.11
C ALA A 88 13.08 -2.88 10.73
N ARG A 89 13.45 -2.16 9.66
CA ARG A 89 13.19 -2.58 8.30
C ARG A 89 13.88 -3.91 7.96
N GLY A 90 15.12 -4.11 8.39
CA GLY A 90 15.84 -5.37 8.18
C GLY A 90 15.09 -6.56 8.79
N VAL A 91 14.55 -6.39 10.00
CA VAL A 91 13.70 -7.41 10.64
C VAL A 91 12.43 -7.66 9.85
N VAL A 92 11.75 -6.61 9.38
CA VAL A 92 10.55 -6.75 8.53
C VAL A 92 10.85 -7.58 7.28
N LEU A 93 11.90 -7.24 6.55
CA LEU A 93 12.29 -7.97 5.33
C LEU A 93 12.66 -9.42 5.63
N LEU A 94 13.35 -9.67 6.76
CA LEU A 94 13.70 -11.02 7.20
C LEU A 94 12.47 -11.86 7.53
N CYS A 95 11.49 -11.31 8.29
CA CYS A 95 10.24 -12.00 8.61
C CYS A 95 9.48 -12.39 7.35
N LEU A 96 9.32 -11.46 6.43
CA LEU A 96 8.61 -11.69 5.16
C LEU A 96 9.31 -12.75 4.29
N ALA A 97 10.64 -12.67 4.18
CA ALA A 97 11.43 -13.62 3.42
C ALA A 97 11.39 -15.04 4.02
N ARG A 98 11.46 -15.17 5.37
CA ARG A 98 11.33 -16.46 6.06
C ARG A 98 9.99 -17.14 5.84
N GLU A 99 8.90 -16.35 5.77
CA GLU A 99 7.56 -16.85 5.51
C GLU A 99 7.27 -16.98 3.99
N GLY A 100 8.26 -16.73 3.12
CA GLY A 100 8.15 -16.88 1.67
C GLY A 100 7.20 -15.86 1.01
N ILE A 101 6.97 -14.71 1.65
CA ILE A 101 6.04 -13.69 1.16
C ILE A 101 6.77 -12.74 0.20
N PRO A 102 6.35 -12.61 -1.08
CA PRO A 102 6.89 -11.63 -2.01
C PRO A 102 6.79 -10.19 -1.46
N ILE A 103 7.83 -9.40 -1.67
CA ILE A 103 7.95 -8.04 -1.14
C ILE A 103 7.98 -7.03 -2.29
N ALA A 104 7.07 -6.04 -2.24
CA ALA A 104 7.09 -4.88 -3.12
C ALA A 104 7.44 -3.62 -2.32
N GLU A 105 8.16 -2.69 -2.93
CA GLU A 105 8.56 -1.44 -2.30
C GLU A 105 7.99 -0.24 -3.05
N TYR A 106 7.51 0.75 -2.30
CA TYR A 106 6.91 1.97 -2.87
C TYR A 106 7.43 3.23 -2.21
N ALA A 107 7.81 4.20 -3.05
CA ALA A 107 8.18 5.54 -2.58
C ALA A 107 6.97 6.26 -1.95
N PRO A 108 7.17 7.08 -0.90
CA PRO A 108 6.11 7.85 -0.23
C PRO A 108 5.24 8.67 -1.21
N ALA A 109 5.87 9.35 -2.15
CA ALA A 109 5.15 10.13 -3.17
C ALA A 109 4.28 9.26 -4.09
N LYS A 110 4.68 8.00 -4.36
CA LYS A 110 3.90 7.05 -5.14
C LYS A 110 2.67 6.57 -4.37
N ILE A 111 2.83 6.28 -3.08
CA ILE A 111 1.73 5.90 -2.17
C ILE A 111 0.69 7.04 -2.14
N LYS A 112 1.13 8.26 -1.82
CA LYS A 112 0.26 9.44 -1.77
C LYS A 112 -0.50 9.66 -3.09
N ARG A 113 0.20 9.59 -4.23
CA ARG A 113 -0.41 9.74 -5.55
C ARG A 113 -1.43 8.66 -5.85
N THR A 114 -1.16 7.41 -5.49
CA THR A 114 -2.06 6.28 -5.74
C THR A 114 -3.32 6.36 -4.87
N ILE A 115 -3.20 6.82 -3.63
CA ILE A 115 -4.31 6.86 -2.67
C ILE A 115 -5.12 8.15 -2.79
N ALA A 116 -4.47 9.30 -2.84
CA ALA A 116 -5.10 10.62 -2.79
C ALA A 116 -5.07 11.38 -4.12
N GLY A 117 -4.52 10.79 -5.19
CA GLY A 117 -4.44 11.43 -6.52
C GLY A 117 -3.27 12.39 -6.70
N THR A 118 -2.61 12.83 -5.64
CA THR A 118 -1.44 13.71 -5.67
C THR A 118 -0.32 13.22 -4.76
N GLY A 119 0.94 13.41 -5.18
CA GLY A 119 2.11 13.04 -4.36
C GLY A 119 2.36 14.00 -3.18
N GLN A 120 1.68 15.14 -3.14
CA GLN A 120 1.81 16.16 -2.10
C GLN A 120 0.73 16.06 -1.01
N ALA A 121 -0.16 15.07 -1.08
CA ALA A 121 -1.20 14.87 -0.08
C ALA A 121 -0.60 14.81 1.33
N ASP A 122 -1.26 15.46 2.27
CA ASP A 122 -0.91 15.35 3.68
C ASP A 122 -1.39 14.01 4.29
N LYS A 123 -0.89 13.67 5.49
CA LYS A 123 -1.22 12.41 6.15
C LYS A 123 -2.72 12.27 6.44
N ARG A 124 -3.40 13.38 6.79
CA ARG A 124 -4.84 13.37 7.08
C ARG A 124 -5.66 13.09 5.83
N GLN A 125 -5.27 13.66 4.69
CA GLN A 125 -5.91 13.40 3.40
C GLN A 125 -5.77 11.92 3.01
N VAL A 126 -4.57 11.35 3.16
CA VAL A 126 -4.33 9.92 2.90
C VAL A 126 -5.22 9.06 3.80
N ALA A 127 -5.27 9.33 5.12
CA ALA A 127 -6.07 8.58 6.09
C ALA A 127 -7.57 8.65 5.77
N LEU A 128 -8.09 9.81 5.38
CA LEU A 128 -9.49 9.97 4.95
C LEU A 128 -9.80 9.14 3.70
N MET A 129 -8.89 9.13 2.74
CA MET A 129 -9.04 8.33 1.51
C MET A 129 -8.98 6.83 1.78
N VAL A 130 -8.11 6.38 2.70
CA VAL A 130 -8.05 4.99 3.18
C VAL A 130 -9.37 4.60 3.82
N ARG A 131 -9.87 5.41 4.77
CA ARG A 131 -11.14 5.18 5.45
C ARG A 131 -12.29 5.04 4.45
N ALA A 132 -12.40 5.97 3.51
CA ALA A 132 -13.47 5.97 2.51
C ALA A 132 -13.38 4.76 1.57
N ALA A 133 -12.19 4.45 1.06
CA ALA A 133 -11.99 3.37 0.10
C ALA A 133 -12.19 1.98 0.70
N LEU A 134 -11.93 1.81 2.00
CA LEU A 134 -12.13 0.56 2.73
C LEU A 134 -13.43 0.53 3.54
N SER A 135 -14.27 1.58 3.45
CA SER A 135 -15.54 1.71 4.18
C SER A 135 -15.39 1.54 5.69
N LEU A 136 -14.32 2.09 6.27
CA LEU A 136 -14.07 2.00 7.71
C LEU A 136 -14.98 2.98 8.47
N THR A 137 -15.50 2.55 9.61
CA THR A 137 -16.39 3.35 10.47
C THR A 137 -15.67 4.52 11.15
N SER A 138 -14.37 4.34 11.47
CA SER A 138 -13.51 5.34 12.09
C SER A 138 -12.17 5.44 11.41
N LEU A 139 -11.41 6.51 11.69
CA LEU A 139 -10.02 6.60 11.23
C LEU A 139 -9.16 5.60 12.00
N PRO A 140 -8.34 4.80 11.29
CA PRO A 140 -7.33 3.96 11.94
C PRO A 140 -6.27 4.80 12.67
N PRO A 141 -5.52 4.22 13.62
CA PRO A 141 -4.28 4.81 14.11
C PRO A 141 -3.36 5.23 12.95
N VAL A 142 -2.58 6.31 13.14
CA VAL A 142 -1.78 6.91 12.04
C VAL A 142 -0.88 5.86 11.36
N ASP A 143 -0.08 5.12 12.13
CA ASP A 143 0.84 4.13 11.59
C ASP A 143 0.11 2.99 10.86
N ALA A 144 -1.05 2.56 11.37
CA ALA A 144 -1.89 1.56 10.72
C ALA A 144 -2.54 2.11 9.43
N SER A 145 -2.91 3.38 9.40
CA SER A 145 -3.44 4.06 8.22
C SER A 145 -2.40 4.13 7.11
N ASP A 146 -1.15 4.49 7.45
CA ASP A 146 -0.04 4.52 6.52
C ASP A 146 0.22 3.10 5.95
N ALA A 147 0.21 2.07 6.79
CA ALA A 147 0.35 0.67 6.38
C ALA A 147 -0.80 0.19 5.46
N LEU A 148 -2.05 0.55 5.75
CA LEU A 148 -3.18 0.26 4.86
C LEU A 148 -3.03 0.96 3.51
N ALA A 149 -2.56 2.21 3.48
CA ALA A 149 -2.27 2.93 2.25
C ALA A 149 -1.22 2.22 1.38
N ILE A 150 -0.17 1.66 2.01
CA ILE A 150 0.87 0.87 1.36
C ILE A 150 0.27 -0.41 0.73
N ALA A 151 -0.53 -1.18 1.47
CA ALA A 151 -1.20 -2.39 0.97
C ALA A 151 -2.13 -2.08 -0.22
N MET A 152 -2.96 -1.04 -0.08
CA MET A 152 -3.87 -0.59 -1.13
C MET A 152 -3.12 -0.13 -2.39
N THR A 153 -1.97 0.51 -2.22
CA THR A 153 -1.12 0.94 -3.35
C THR A 153 -0.68 -0.27 -4.15
N HIS A 154 -0.20 -1.33 -3.49
CA HIS A 154 0.20 -2.56 -4.16
C HIS A 154 -0.96 -3.19 -4.93
N LEU A 155 -2.10 -3.35 -4.29
CA LEU A 155 -3.27 -3.97 -4.92
C LEU A 155 -3.83 -3.17 -6.11
N ARG A 156 -3.79 -1.84 -6.05
CA ARG A 156 -4.23 -0.99 -7.17
C ARG A 156 -3.28 -1.05 -8.36
N LEU A 157 -1.97 -1.02 -8.11
CA LEU A 157 -0.95 -1.10 -9.16
C LEU A 157 -0.87 -2.49 -9.77
N GLY A 158 -0.89 -3.54 -8.96
CA GLY A 158 -0.92 -4.93 -9.42
C GLY A 158 -2.15 -5.24 -10.28
N GLY A 159 -3.32 -4.71 -9.91
CA GLY A 159 -4.53 -4.82 -10.73
C GLY A 159 -4.44 -4.10 -12.07
N LEU A 160 -3.76 -2.95 -12.10
CA LEU A 160 -3.51 -2.24 -13.35
C LEU A 160 -2.54 -3.01 -14.26
N LEU A 161 -1.46 -3.56 -13.69
CA LEU A 161 -0.50 -4.36 -14.45
C LEU A 161 -1.15 -5.63 -15.02
N GLN A 162 -1.94 -6.34 -14.22
CA GLN A 162 -2.69 -7.51 -14.66
C GLN A 162 -3.67 -7.16 -15.80
N ALA A 163 -4.44 -6.08 -15.67
CA ALA A 163 -5.34 -5.62 -16.73
C ALA A 163 -4.59 -5.22 -18.02
N LEU A 164 -3.37 -4.66 -17.89
CA LEU A 164 -2.52 -4.36 -19.05
C LEU A 164 -1.94 -5.62 -19.70
N GLU A 165 -1.60 -6.64 -18.93
CA GLU A 165 -1.13 -7.93 -19.45
C GLU A 165 -2.24 -8.70 -20.14
N GLU A 166 -3.44 -8.73 -19.57
CA GLU A 166 -4.63 -9.29 -20.22
C GLU A 166 -4.96 -8.58 -21.54
N ALA A 167 -4.88 -7.24 -21.56
CA ALA A 167 -5.06 -6.47 -22.80
C ALA A 167 -3.95 -6.74 -23.84
N LYS A 168 -2.72 -7.05 -23.42
CA LYS A 168 -1.64 -7.47 -24.30
C LYS A 168 -1.81 -8.90 -24.82
N GLY A 169 -2.34 -9.81 -23.99
CA GLY A 169 -2.61 -11.20 -24.36
C GLY A 169 -3.71 -11.35 -25.44
N VAL A 170 -4.69 -10.45 -25.44
CA VAL A 170 -5.70 -10.35 -26.51
C VAL A 170 -5.10 -9.78 -27.80
N GLY A 171 -3.90 -9.19 -27.75
CA GLY A 171 -3.24 -8.46 -28.84
C GLY A 171 -1.98 -9.11 -29.40
N ALA A 172 -1.80 -10.42 -29.31
CA ALA A 172 -0.63 -11.08 -29.95
C ALA A 172 -0.60 -10.91 -31.50
N THR A 173 -1.69 -10.39 -32.10
CA THR A 173 -1.79 -10.04 -33.52
C THR A 173 -1.99 -8.53 -33.77
N ALA A 174 -2.00 -7.68 -32.73
CA ALA A 174 -2.28 -6.26 -32.89
C ALA A 174 -0.98 -5.43 -33.02
N THR A 175 -0.96 -4.55 -34.03
CA THR A 175 0.13 -3.58 -34.29
C THR A 175 0.33 -2.60 -33.13
N ALA A 176 1.52 -1.95 -33.08
CA ALA A 176 1.87 -0.97 -32.04
C ALA A 176 0.85 0.19 -31.92
N GLU A 177 0.20 0.58 -33.00
CA GLU A 177 -0.85 1.60 -33.06
C GLU A 177 -2.13 1.18 -32.33
N ASN A 178 -2.57 -0.07 -32.49
CA ASN A 178 -3.72 -0.61 -31.75
C ASN A 178 -3.47 -0.65 -30.24
N ARG A 179 -2.22 -0.90 -29.81
CA ARG A 179 -1.84 -0.90 -28.38
C ARG A 179 -1.93 0.51 -27.78
N ALA A 180 -1.52 1.53 -28.54
CA ALA A 180 -1.60 2.93 -28.12
C ALA A 180 -3.06 3.40 -28.01
N GLN A 181 -3.93 3.01 -28.95
CA GLN A 181 -5.36 3.36 -28.92
C GLN A 181 -6.10 2.73 -27.75
N VAL A 182 -5.85 1.46 -27.43
CA VAL A 182 -6.45 0.79 -26.25
C VAL A 182 -6.00 1.45 -24.96
N LEU A 183 -4.72 1.84 -24.86
CA LEU A 183 -4.19 2.55 -23.70
C LEU A 183 -4.84 3.93 -23.54
N LEU A 184 -4.99 4.68 -24.62
CA LEU A 184 -5.66 5.98 -24.64
C LEU A 184 -7.14 5.89 -24.30
N ALA A 185 -7.85 4.86 -24.77
CA ALA A 185 -9.25 4.60 -24.45
C ALA A 185 -9.46 4.26 -22.96
N LEU A 186 -8.56 3.48 -22.36
CA LEU A 186 -8.58 3.16 -20.92
C LEU A 186 -8.29 4.39 -20.06
N LEU A 187 -7.40 5.27 -20.50
CA LEU A 187 -7.09 6.54 -19.81
C LEU A 187 -8.21 7.56 -19.97
N ALA A 188 -8.89 7.58 -21.12
CA ALA A 188 -10.02 8.49 -21.39
C ALA A 188 -11.27 8.16 -20.55
N LYS A 189 -11.53 6.88 -20.26
CA LYS A 189 -12.63 6.46 -19.35
C LYS A 189 -12.47 6.94 -17.90
N LYS A 190 -11.29 7.41 -17.49
CA LYS A 190 -11.00 7.93 -16.13
C LYS A 190 -11.13 9.45 -15.97
N ARG A 191 -11.55 10.20 -17.00
CA ARG A 191 -11.77 11.65 -16.85
C ARG A 191 -13.14 11.89 -16.19
N PRO A 192 -13.20 12.63 -15.04
CA PRO A 192 -14.47 13.01 -14.44
C PRO A 192 -15.25 13.90 -15.42
N ARG A 193 -16.56 13.66 -15.55
CA ARG A 193 -17.46 14.51 -16.33
C ARG A 193 -17.33 15.96 -15.81
N ARG A 194 -17.01 16.90 -16.67
CA ARG A 194 -17.06 18.34 -16.37
C ARG A 194 -18.48 18.68 -15.91
N ILE A 195 -18.58 19.15 -14.66
CA ILE A 195 -19.82 19.74 -14.15
C ILE A 195 -19.98 21.09 -14.83
N THR A 196 -20.92 21.21 -15.74
CA THR A 196 -21.30 22.49 -16.37
C THR A 196 -22.16 23.26 -15.37
N VAL A 197 -21.57 24.25 -14.70
CA VAL A 197 -22.32 25.21 -13.89
C VAL A 197 -23.03 26.16 -14.85
N ARG A 198 -24.35 25.98 -14.99
CA ARG A 198 -25.21 26.98 -15.66
C ARG A 198 -25.27 28.22 -14.78
N ARG A 199 -24.66 29.34 -15.19
CA ARG A 199 -24.95 30.66 -14.67
C ARG A 199 -26.40 31.00 -15.01
N ARG A 200 -27.26 31.13 -14.00
CA ARG A 200 -28.52 31.86 -14.14
C ARG A 200 -28.17 33.35 -14.14
N VAL A 201 -28.43 34.00 -15.26
CA VAL A 201 -28.55 35.47 -15.35
C VAL A 201 -30.02 35.76 -15.06
N GLY A 202 -30.27 36.58 -14.07
CA GLY A 202 -31.51 37.20 -13.69
C GLY A 202 -31.19 38.58 -13.17
#